data_72f7d3ce47de7febcc32846e0fb13d40
#
_entry.id   72f7d3ce47de7febcc32846e0fb13d40
#
_cell.length_a   1.000
_cell.length_b   1.000
_cell.length_c   1.000
_cell.angle_alpha   90.00
_cell.angle_beta   90.00
_cell.angle_gamma   90.00
#
_symmetry.space_group_name_H-M   'P 1'
#
loop_
_entity.id
_entity.type
_entity.pdbx_description
1 polymer ?
#
loop_
_entity_poly.entity_id
_entity_poly.type
_entity_poly.pdbx_seq_one_letter_code
_entity_poly.pdbx_strand_id
1 'polypeptide(L)'
;MNTEQILEYDIKQCLKLITVGKDIDVAEGWTRLKKLESEPIYEQLNNYETTLREILNDEIRNVQEIPQIMIWFSKYLMEKPFSIHPISNDVATMLRNTDISDMSHLTMILQVLLEHSVYLPDSVSHSKLCEAVVISLSTFVMPCDPKKISEFNDNATKVQNFLKVVRSKSKNIENDNLIFICLQTLYRIISDIKQKQDPGPGLAAVLQVVEPSIIPQAVNWILSESQSDAQLAQALKVLCSWFPKWIGDRLSIWIMEFILGLEKRHKYSILIEVTKAKLDVMFRALSVPVFRQNASIIIFYILKRQGSPSLFQNIVRNTQMVISFFLMKEDSESSKECIQNLVDIMKILTLRFSNQRVCNNLENSFPVQPRMHIVKEVWNEHVWVDEMEEIEPVIESPKTHLGKVGLSNLGNTCYMNSVLQALLMTKQFCYEVLMYKPMSKADDQVVLKKLQNLFALLLYSKRISLAPTEILLASRPAYFLPGQQQDSSEFLWLICCY
;
A
#
# COMPACT_ATOMS: atom_id res chain seq x y z
N MET A 1 -21.18 31.83 -47.50
CA MET A 1 -21.47 30.79 -46.51
C MET A 1 -22.94 30.44 -46.62
N ASN A 2 -23.27 29.16 -46.67
CA ASN A 2 -24.66 28.70 -46.62
C ASN A 2 -25.22 28.96 -45.21
N THR A 3 -26.52 29.13 -45.07
CA THR A 3 -27.18 29.44 -43.77
C THR A 3 -26.81 28.43 -42.67
N GLU A 4 -26.66 27.18 -43.07
CA GLU A 4 -26.15 26.10 -42.19
C GLU A 4 -24.73 26.36 -41.65
N GLN A 5 -23.83 26.83 -42.51
CA GLN A 5 -22.43 27.13 -42.13
C GLN A 5 -22.33 28.32 -41.19
N ILE A 6 -23.21 29.30 -41.32
CA ILE A 6 -23.28 30.47 -40.44
C ILE A 6 -23.77 30.04 -39.06
N LEU A 7 -24.82 29.23 -39.02
CA LEU A 7 -25.38 28.74 -37.75
C LEU A 7 -24.40 27.84 -37.01
N GLU A 8 -23.69 26.94 -37.69
CA GLU A 8 -22.63 26.11 -37.12
C GLU A 8 -21.49 26.96 -36.53
N TYR A 9 -21.10 28.01 -37.25
CA TYR A 9 -20.10 28.95 -36.76
C TYR A 9 -20.56 29.68 -35.47
N ASP A 10 -21.82 30.16 -35.48
CA ASP A 10 -22.39 30.85 -34.31
C ASP A 10 -22.50 29.93 -33.11
N ILE A 11 -22.88 28.67 -33.27
CA ILE A 11 -22.90 27.64 -32.23
C ILE A 11 -21.47 27.43 -31.65
N LYS A 12 -20.47 27.26 -32.53
CA LYS A 12 -19.08 27.10 -32.11
C LYS A 12 -18.56 28.31 -31.33
N GLN A 13 -18.94 29.54 -31.74
CA GLN A 13 -18.58 30.75 -30.99
C GLN A 13 -19.25 30.79 -29.59
N CYS A 14 -20.52 30.45 -29.48
CA CYS A 14 -21.20 30.35 -28.19
C CYS A 14 -20.54 29.32 -27.27
N LEU A 15 -20.22 28.15 -27.78
CA LEU A 15 -19.56 27.08 -27.03
C LEU A 15 -18.15 27.46 -26.58
N LYS A 16 -17.38 28.19 -27.44
CA LYS A 16 -16.08 28.73 -27.03
C LYS A 16 -16.19 29.77 -25.90
N LEU A 17 -17.20 30.64 -25.91
CA LEU A 17 -17.46 31.55 -24.80
C LEU A 17 -17.75 30.77 -23.50
N ILE A 18 -18.49 29.66 -23.58
CA ILE A 18 -18.83 28.84 -22.43
C ILE A 18 -17.60 28.08 -21.92
N THR A 19 -16.78 27.47 -22.77
CA THR A 19 -15.66 26.61 -22.37
C THR A 19 -14.41 27.37 -21.94
N VAL A 20 -14.16 28.57 -22.46
CA VAL A 20 -12.91 29.32 -22.25
C VAL A 20 -13.13 30.70 -21.64
N GLY A 21 -14.36 31.26 -21.75
CA GLY A 21 -14.69 32.62 -21.31
C GLY A 21 -14.70 32.79 -19.78
N LYS A 22 -14.77 34.06 -19.36
CA LYS A 22 -15.02 34.42 -17.97
C LYS A 22 -16.51 34.25 -17.63
N ASP A 23 -16.88 34.33 -16.36
CA ASP A 23 -18.26 34.12 -15.89
C ASP A 23 -19.32 34.89 -16.67
N ILE A 24 -19.02 36.13 -17.07
CA ILE A 24 -19.91 36.98 -17.89
C ILE A 24 -20.05 36.40 -19.30
N ASP A 25 -18.94 35.97 -19.89
CA ASP A 25 -18.91 35.38 -21.24
C ASP A 25 -19.65 34.04 -21.27
N VAL A 26 -19.54 33.25 -20.19
CA VAL A 26 -20.26 31.98 -20.00
C VAL A 26 -21.76 32.20 -20.01
N ALA A 27 -22.25 33.18 -19.21
CA ALA A 27 -23.67 33.51 -19.16
C ALA A 27 -24.21 34.05 -20.49
N GLU A 28 -23.41 34.85 -21.19
CA GLU A 28 -23.72 35.33 -22.54
C GLU A 28 -23.74 34.19 -23.56
N GLY A 29 -22.76 33.27 -23.51
CA GLY A 29 -22.70 32.11 -24.37
C GLY A 29 -23.95 31.22 -24.26
N TRP A 30 -24.38 30.90 -23.04
CA TRP A 30 -25.62 30.16 -22.81
C TRP A 30 -26.89 30.91 -23.26
N THR A 31 -26.93 32.23 -23.05
CA THR A 31 -28.06 33.03 -23.49
C THR A 31 -28.20 33.08 -25.01
N ARG A 32 -27.06 33.23 -25.72
CA ARG A 32 -27.02 33.20 -27.19
C ARG A 32 -27.39 31.81 -27.73
N LEU A 33 -26.86 30.74 -27.12
CA LEU A 33 -27.15 29.35 -27.51
C LEU A 33 -28.65 29.05 -27.38
N LYS A 34 -29.31 29.43 -26.30
CA LYS A 34 -30.76 29.29 -26.10
C LYS A 34 -31.58 30.07 -27.14
N LYS A 35 -31.09 31.23 -27.59
CA LYS A 35 -31.78 32.02 -28.62
C LYS A 35 -31.67 31.32 -29.99
N LEU A 36 -30.51 30.75 -30.31
CA LEU A 36 -30.32 29.96 -31.51
C LEU A 36 -31.20 28.71 -31.52
N GLU A 37 -31.42 28.06 -30.40
CA GLU A 37 -32.28 26.86 -30.21
C GLU A 37 -33.75 27.13 -30.65
N SER A 38 -34.20 28.39 -30.62
CA SER A 38 -35.56 28.77 -31.00
C SER A 38 -35.78 28.97 -32.50
N GLU A 39 -34.73 28.83 -33.35
CA GLU A 39 -34.83 29.01 -34.78
C GLU A 39 -35.21 27.65 -35.49
N PRO A 40 -36.16 27.66 -36.44
CA PRO A 40 -36.65 26.40 -37.09
C PRO A 40 -35.57 25.59 -37.87
N ILE A 41 -34.48 26.24 -38.28
CA ILE A 41 -33.38 25.66 -39.06
C ILE A 41 -32.46 24.81 -38.15
N TYR A 42 -32.57 24.95 -36.83
CA TYR A 42 -31.71 24.34 -35.85
C TYR A 42 -31.79 22.80 -35.84
N GLU A 43 -32.98 22.22 -36.10
CA GLU A 43 -33.18 20.77 -36.12
C GLU A 43 -32.57 20.10 -37.37
N GLN A 44 -32.16 20.87 -38.38
CA GLN A 44 -31.66 20.37 -39.69
C GLN A 44 -30.12 20.29 -39.79
N LEU A 45 -29.39 20.71 -38.73
CA LEU A 45 -27.92 20.66 -38.72
C LEU A 45 -27.42 19.21 -38.65
N ASN A 46 -26.63 18.85 -39.64
CA ASN A 46 -26.07 17.50 -39.77
C ASN A 46 -24.75 17.26 -39.02
N ASN A 47 -24.14 18.31 -38.44
CA ASN A 47 -22.76 18.32 -37.93
C ASN A 47 -22.58 18.42 -36.42
N TYR A 48 -23.63 18.15 -35.61
CA TYR A 48 -23.56 18.22 -34.14
C TYR A 48 -22.46 17.33 -33.55
N GLU A 49 -22.27 16.12 -34.07
CA GLU A 49 -21.23 15.20 -33.64
C GLU A 49 -19.83 15.80 -33.87
N THR A 50 -19.58 16.33 -35.06
CA THR A 50 -18.30 16.97 -35.39
C THR A 50 -18.01 18.17 -34.51
N THR A 51 -19.02 19.02 -34.29
CA THR A 51 -18.89 20.19 -33.42
C THR A 51 -18.59 19.81 -31.95
N LEU A 52 -19.26 18.80 -31.43
CA LEU A 52 -18.97 18.30 -30.07
C LEU A 52 -17.52 17.76 -29.98
N ARG A 53 -17.08 16.98 -30.95
CA ARG A 53 -15.71 16.45 -31.01
C ARG A 53 -14.66 17.56 -31.02
N GLU A 54 -14.88 18.60 -31.82
CA GLU A 54 -14.00 19.78 -31.88
C GLU A 54 -13.93 20.47 -30.51
N ILE A 55 -15.06 20.70 -29.86
CA ILE A 55 -15.11 21.33 -28.53
C ILE A 55 -14.41 20.49 -27.46
N LEU A 56 -14.62 19.18 -27.45
CA LEU A 56 -13.98 18.29 -26.47
C LEU A 56 -12.45 18.17 -26.68
N ASN A 57 -11.95 18.45 -27.89
CA ASN A 57 -10.52 18.43 -28.21
C ASN A 57 -9.88 19.83 -28.20
N ASP A 58 -10.64 20.90 -27.97
CA ASP A 58 -10.13 22.28 -27.86
C ASP A 58 -9.72 22.60 -26.41
N GLU A 59 -9.17 23.79 -26.16
CA GLU A 59 -8.84 24.26 -24.81
C GLU A 59 -10.11 24.43 -23.98
N ILE A 60 -10.16 23.79 -22.80
CA ILE A 60 -11.28 23.90 -21.86
C ILE A 60 -10.75 24.45 -20.54
N ARG A 61 -11.30 25.60 -20.10
CA ARG A 61 -11.03 26.20 -18.81
C ARG A 61 -12.19 26.00 -17.82
N ASN A 62 -13.41 25.98 -18.33
CA ASN A 62 -14.64 25.87 -17.53
C ASN A 62 -15.16 24.43 -17.56
N VAL A 63 -14.47 23.51 -16.88
CA VAL A 63 -14.82 22.06 -16.86
C VAL A 63 -16.22 21.83 -16.29
N GLN A 64 -16.66 22.66 -15.37
CA GLN A 64 -17.99 22.59 -14.74
C GLN A 64 -19.14 22.77 -15.75
N GLU A 65 -18.90 23.37 -16.92
CA GLU A 65 -19.91 23.59 -17.95
C GLU A 65 -20.05 22.39 -18.91
N ILE A 66 -19.06 21.52 -18.97
CA ILE A 66 -19.03 20.36 -19.88
C ILE A 66 -20.25 19.44 -19.71
N PRO A 67 -20.70 19.08 -18.50
CA PRO A 67 -21.89 18.25 -18.34
C PRO A 67 -23.12 18.84 -19.02
N GLN A 68 -23.34 20.16 -18.88
CA GLN A 68 -24.50 20.83 -19.50
C GLN A 68 -24.37 20.90 -21.01
N ILE A 69 -23.17 21.13 -21.54
CA ILE A 69 -22.90 21.08 -22.99
C ILE A 69 -23.21 19.67 -23.51
N MET A 70 -22.76 18.62 -22.85
CA MET A 70 -23.05 17.25 -23.27
C MET A 70 -24.54 16.91 -23.20
N ILE A 71 -25.27 17.33 -22.15
CA ILE A 71 -26.72 17.18 -22.06
C ILE A 71 -27.41 17.91 -23.22
N TRP A 72 -26.94 19.08 -23.59
CA TRP A 72 -27.46 19.82 -24.70
C TRP A 72 -27.27 19.07 -26.02
N PHE A 73 -26.06 18.56 -26.30
CA PHE A 73 -25.78 17.78 -27.51
C PHE A 73 -26.54 16.44 -27.55
N SER A 74 -26.81 15.81 -26.39
CA SER A 74 -27.52 14.52 -26.35
C SER A 74 -28.90 14.57 -26.97
N LYS A 75 -29.56 15.76 -27.00
CA LYS A 75 -30.85 15.97 -27.63
C LYS A 75 -30.78 15.78 -29.17
N TYR A 76 -29.64 16.12 -29.79
CA TYR A 76 -29.46 16.16 -31.22
C TYR A 76 -28.69 14.97 -31.80
N LEU A 77 -28.06 14.17 -30.95
CA LEU A 77 -27.25 13.01 -31.32
C LEU A 77 -28.07 11.70 -31.37
N MET A 78 -29.32 11.70 -30.95
CA MET A 78 -30.10 10.46 -30.62
C MET A 78 -30.48 9.58 -31.84
N GLU A 79 -30.33 9.99 -33.10
CA GLU A 79 -30.91 9.26 -34.22
C GLU A 79 -29.94 8.83 -35.35
N LYS A 80 -28.61 9.02 -35.18
CA LYS A 80 -27.65 8.70 -36.27
C LYS A 80 -26.82 7.45 -35.98
N PRO A 81 -26.57 6.60 -37.02
CA PRO A 81 -25.62 5.49 -36.84
C PRO A 81 -24.23 6.03 -36.53
N PHE A 82 -23.63 5.48 -35.45
CA PHE A 82 -22.36 5.92 -34.90
C PHE A 82 -21.23 5.92 -35.94
N SER A 83 -20.39 6.94 -35.89
CA SER A 83 -19.09 6.93 -36.56
C SER A 83 -18.22 5.79 -36.00
N ILE A 84 -17.21 5.38 -36.75
CA ILE A 84 -16.26 4.31 -36.41
C ILE A 84 -15.57 4.56 -35.07
N HIS A 85 -15.57 5.81 -34.58
CA HIS A 85 -14.95 6.21 -33.31
C HIS A 85 -16.00 6.71 -32.33
N PRO A 86 -16.15 6.09 -31.15
CA PRO A 86 -17.09 6.54 -30.13
C PRO A 86 -16.67 7.89 -29.52
N ILE A 87 -17.64 8.75 -29.24
CA ILE A 87 -17.43 10.06 -28.60
C ILE A 87 -16.74 9.91 -27.23
N SER A 88 -16.88 8.76 -26.57
CA SER A 88 -16.17 8.45 -25.34
C SER A 88 -14.63 8.55 -25.45
N ASN A 89 -14.07 8.39 -26.67
CA ASN A 89 -12.63 8.60 -26.89
C ASN A 89 -12.24 10.08 -26.86
N ASP A 90 -13.12 10.97 -27.35
CA ASP A 90 -12.89 12.42 -27.32
C ASP A 90 -13.04 12.92 -25.87
N VAL A 91 -14.01 12.39 -25.13
CA VAL A 91 -14.11 12.65 -23.67
C VAL A 91 -12.85 12.17 -22.93
N ALA A 92 -12.31 11.00 -23.30
CA ALA A 92 -11.06 10.50 -22.74
C ALA A 92 -9.88 11.44 -23.02
N THR A 93 -9.81 12.00 -24.22
CA THR A 93 -8.78 12.99 -24.61
C THR A 93 -8.95 14.27 -23.82
N MET A 94 -10.17 14.76 -23.71
CA MET A 94 -10.51 15.93 -22.87
C MET A 94 -10.07 15.74 -21.43
N LEU A 95 -10.42 14.61 -20.78
CA LEU A 95 -10.05 14.32 -19.40
C LEU A 95 -8.53 14.27 -19.18
N ARG A 96 -7.74 13.87 -20.18
CA ARG A 96 -6.27 13.86 -20.10
C ARG A 96 -5.64 15.24 -20.26
N ASN A 97 -6.26 16.10 -21.05
CA ASN A 97 -5.72 17.39 -21.43
C ASN A 97 -6.17 18.52 -20.48
N THR A 98 -7.21 18.27 -19.69
CA THR A 98 -7.82 19.28 -18.81
C THR A 98 -7.47 19.00 -17.36
N ASP A 99 -7.03 20.03 -16.66
CA ASP A 99 -6.80 19.94 -15.20
C ASP A 99 -8.13 20.02 -14.46
N ILE A 100 -8.59 18.87 -13.99
CA ILE A 100 -9.82 18.77 -13.19
C ILE A 100 -9.43 18.87 -11.71
N SER A 101 -9.65 20.03 -11.12
CA SER A 101 -9.28 20.32 -9.73
C SER A 101 -10.24 19.70 -8.69
N ASP A 102 -11.49 19.42 -9.07
CA ASP A 102 -12.52 18.88 -8.18
C ASP A 102 -13.12 17.58 -8.73
N MET A 103 -13.17 16.56 -7.88
CA MET A 103 -13.74 15.25 -8.20
C MET A 103 -15.23 15.31 -8.54
N SER A 104 -15.95 16.33 -8.03
CA SER A 104 -17.36 16.55 -8.34
C SER A 104 -17.57 16.84 -9.83
N HIS A 105 -16.69 17.60 -10.47
CA HIS A 105 -16.76 17.87 -11.91
C HIS A 105 -16.58 16.59 -12.73
N LEU A 106 -15.60 15.76 -12.36
CA LEU A 106 -15.43 14.45 -12.99
C LEU A 106 -16.72 13.61 -12.89
N THR A 107 -17.30 13.51 -11.68
CA THR A 107 -18.49 12.68 -11.47
C THR A 107 -19.71 13.18 -12.21
N MET A 108 -19.89 14.50 -12.38
CA MET A 108 -20.96 15.06 -13.20
C MET A 108 -20.81 14.66 -14.69
N ILE A 109 -19.60 14.72 -15.24
CA ILE A 109 -19.32 14.26 -16.60
C ILE A 109 -19.64 12.76 -16.74
N LEU A 110 -19.15 11.93 -15.79
CA LEU A 110 -19.40 10.49 -15.81
C LEU A 110 -20.88 10.14 -15.69
N GLN A 111 -21.64 10.92 -14.92
CA GLN A 111 -23.09 10.74 -14.78
C GLN A 111 -23.82 11.01 -16.10
N VAL A 112 -23.49 12.08 -16.80
CA VAL A 112 -24.07 12.38 -18.14
C VAL A 112 -23.76 11.25 -19.13
N LEU A 113 -22.55 10.70 -19.09
CA LEU A 113 -22.17 9.55 -19.92
C LEU A 113 -23.04 8.32 -19.64
N LEU A 114 -23.45 8.09 -18.39
CA LEU A 114 -24.33 6.97 -18.02
C LEU A 114 -25.78 7.21 -18.40
N GLU A 115 -26.27 8.44 -18.26
CA GLU A 115 -27.67 8.81 -18.52
C GLU A 115 -28.00 8.83 -20.00
N HIS A 116 -27.00 9.08 -20.86
CA HIS A 116 -27.18 9.18 -22.30
C HIS A 116 -26.39 8.09 -23.05
N SER A 117 -27.09 7.04 -23.49
CA SER A 117 -26.49 5.88 -24.18
C SER A 117 -25.72 6.23 -25.45
N VAL A 118 -25.98 7.38 -26.05
CA VAL A 118 -25.27 7.91 -27.22
C VAL A 118 -23.77 8.04 -26.97
N TYR A 119 -23.34 8.31 -25.75
CA TYR A 119 -21.94 8.45 -25.37
C TYR A 119 -21.25 7.12 -25.05
N LEU A 120 -22.01 6.13 -24.59
CA LEU A 120 -21.52 4.81 -24.15
C LEU A 120 -22.29 3.67 -24.84
N PRO A 121 -22.17 3.49 -26.16
CA PRO A 121 -22.82 2.41 -26.87
C PRO A 121 -22.29 1.03 -26.42
N ASP A 122 -23.18 0.03 -26.31
CA ASP A 122 -22.84 -1.30 -25.78
C ASP A 122 -21.91 -2.12 -26.72
N SER A 123 -21.76 -1.74 -27.99
CA SER A 123 -21.01 -2.48 -29.01
C SER A 123 -19.55 -2.00 -29.17
N VAL A 124 -19.07 -1.11 -28.30
CA VAL A 124 -17.77 -0.43 -28.49
C VAL A 124 -16.93 -0.55 -27.23
N SER A 125 -15.60 -0.67 -27.40
CA SER A 125 -14.66 -0.63 -26.29
C SER A 125 -14.53 0.78 -25.71
N HIS A 126 -14.59 0.87 -24.38
CA HIS A 126 -14.40 2.11 -23.62
C HIS A 126 -13.09 2.13 -22.83
N SER A 127 -12.11 1.34 -23.24
CA SER A 127 -10.82 1.19 -22.55
C SER A 127 -10.07 2.52 -22.39
N LYS A 128 -10.04 3.35 -23.41
CA LYS A 128 -9.39 4.67 -23.38
C LYS A 128 -10.05 5.61 -22.36
N LEU A 129 -11.38 5.57 -22.26
CA LEU A 129 -12.13 6.37 -21.29
C LEU A 129 -11.83 5.90 -19.86
N CYS A 130 -11.86 4.59 -19.61
CA CYS A 130 -11.53 4.05 -18.30
C CYS A 130 -10.09 4.39 -17.89
N GLU A 131 -9.13 4.30 -18.79
CA GLU A 131 -7.74 4.71 -18.54
C GLU A 131 -7.65 6.20 -18.20
N ALA A 132 -8.33 7.08 -18.94
CA ALA A 132 -8.36 8.52 -18.66
C ALA A 132 -8.98 8.83 -17.29
N VAL A 133 -10.09 8.16 -16.94
CA VAL A 133 -10.71 8.30 -15.61
C VAL A 133 -9.74 7.90 -14.50
N VAL A 134 -9.01 6.78 -14.66
CA VAL A 134 -8.01 6.35 -13.67
C VAL A 134 -6.87 7.37 -13.54
N ILE A 135 -6.41 7.94 -14.66
CA ILE A 135 -5.38 8.99 -14.63
C ILE A 135 -5.90 10.23 -13.89
N SER A 136 -7.12 10.69 -14.19
CA SER A 136 -7.72 11.85 -13.50
C SER A 136 -7.87 11.61 -11.99
N LEU A 137 -8.18 10.37 -11.56
CA LEU A 137 -8.27 10.05 -10.13
C LEU A 137 -6.95 10.23 -9.37
N SER A 138 -5.81 10.18 -10.06
CA SER A 138 -4.49 10.31 -9.42
C SER A 138 -4.21 11.72 -8.87
N THR A 139 -4.91 12.74 -9.38
CA THR A 139 -4.71 14.14 -8.98
C THR A 139 -5.52 14.53 -7.75
N PHE A 140 -6.60 13.80 -7.42
CA PHE A 140 -7.50 14.18 -6.33
C PHE A 140 -6.95 13.82 -4.96
N VAL A 141 -6.88 14.81 -4.08
CA VAL A 141 -6.43 14.70 -2.70
C VAL A 141 -7.64 14.74 -1.77
N MET A 142 -7.68 13.86 -0.77
CA MET A 142 -8.73 13.85 0.23
C MET A 142 -8.71 15.17 1.02
N PRO A 143 -9.84 15.89 1.11
CA PRO A 143 -9.92 17.13 1.88
C PRO A 143 -9.79 16.88 3.39
N CYS A 144 -9.38 17.90 4.14
CA CYS A 144 -9.27 17.82 5.60
C CYS A 144 -10.58 18.11 6.33
N ASP A 145 -11.54 18.81 5.67
CA ASP A 145 -12.83 19.17 6.24
C ASP A 145 -13.77 17.95 6.29
N PRO A 146 -14.35 17.60 7.45
CA PRO A 146 -15.24 16.44 7.59
C PRO A 146 -16.43 16.44 6.61
N LYS A 147 -17.01 17.61 6.29
CA LYS A 147 -18.11 17.72 5.32
C LYS A 147 -17.64 17.36 3.90
N LYS A 148 -16.49 17.87 3.51
CA LYS A 148 -15.88 17.59 2.21
C LYS A 148 -15.36 16.16 2.11
N ILE A 149 -15.01 15.50 3.22
CA ILE A 149 -14.65 14.07 3.25
C ILE A 149 -15.86 13.21 2.83
N SER A 150 -17.05 13.51 3.36
CA SER A 150 -18.26 12.80 2.95
C SER A 150 -18.54 12.97 1.47
N GLU A 151 -18.48 14.20 0.97
CA GLU A 151 -18.65 14.51 -0.45
C GLU A 151 -17.62 13.80 -1.33
N PHE A 152 -16.37 13.79 -0.91
CA PHE A 152 -15.31 13.07 -1.60
C PHE A 152 -15.60 11.56 -1.72
N ASN A 153 -16.08 10.92 -0.62
CA ASN A 153 -16.43 9.50 -0.62
C ASN A 153 -17.67 9.21 -1.49
N ASP A 154 -18.66 10.11 -1.48
CA ASP A 154 -19.85 9.99 -2.35
C ASP A 154 -19.45 10.07 -3.82
N ASN A 155 -18.56 11.00 -4.17
CA ASN A 155 -18.03 11.13 -5.52
C ASN A 155 -17.19 9.91 -5.91
N ALA A 156 -16.35 9.40 -5.02
CA ALA A 156 -15.60 8.17 -5.25
C ALA A 156 -16.54 6.97 -5.52
N THR A 157 -17.65 6.88 -4.80
CA THR A 157 -18.68 5.85 -5.00
C THR A 157 -19.36 5.99 -6.37
N LYS A 158 -19.61 7.21 -6.83
CA LYS A 158 -20.15 7.45 -8.20
C LYS A 158 -19.18 6.97 -9.27
N VAL A 159 -17.87 7.25 -9.12
CA VAL A 159 -16.82 6.73 -10.05
C VAL A 159 -16.77 5.21 -10.04
N GLN A 160 -16.85 4.57 -8.88
CA GLN A 160 -16.91 3.11 -8.78
C GLN A 160 -18.10 2.53 -9.55
N ASN A 161 -19.30 3.13 -9.36
CA ASN A 161 -20.51 2.71 -10.06
C ASN A 161 -20.37 2.90 -11.57
N PHE A 162 -19.79 4.01 -12.02
CA PHE A 162 -19.48 4.23 -13.42
C PHE A 162 -18.62 3.09 -13.99
N LEU A 163 -17.49 2.78 -13.37
CA LEU A 163 -16.59 1.73 -13.82
C LEU A 163 -17.27 0.35 -13.85
N LYS A 164 -18.14 0.04 -12.87
CA LYS A 164 -18.92 -1.20 -12.83
C LYS A 164 -19.92 -1.29 -14.00
N VAL A 165 -20.64 -0.20 -14.29
CA VAL A 165 -21.61 -0.16 -15.40
C VAL A 165 -20.90 -0.29 -16.74
N VAL A 166 -19.81 0.47 -16.97
CA VAL A 166 -19.03 0.37 -18.22
C VAL A 166 -18.46 -1.04 -18.40
N ARG A 167 -17.99 -1.69 -17.31
CA ARG A 167 -17.57 -3.10 -17.35
C ARG A 167 -18.71 -4.03 -17.78
N SER A 168 -19.91 -3.81 -17.27
CA SER A 168 -21.06 -4.67 -17.64
C SER A 168 -21.44 -4.55 -19.10
N LYS A 169 -21.33 -3.34 -19.69
CA LYS A 169 -21.56 -3.08 -21.12
C LYS A 169 -20.50 -3.73 -22.02
N SER A 170 -19.26 -3.82 -21.55
CA SER A 170 -18.12 -4.38 -22.31
C SER A 170 -18.01 -5.92 -22.24
N LYS A 171 -18.81 -6.61 -21.45
CA LYS A 171 -18.77 -8.09 -21.34
C LYS A 171 -18.93 -8.84 -22.65
N ASN A 172 -19.55 -8.23 -23.65
CA ASN A 172 -19.80 -8.82 -24.96
C ASN A 172 -18.71 -8.52 -26.00
N ILE A 173 -17.64 -7.82 -25.59
CA ILE A 173 -16.52 -7.44 -26.47
C ILE A 173 -15.37 -8.41 -26.20
N GLU A 174 -14.99 -9.20 -27.21
CA GLU A 174 -13.85 -10.11 -27.15
C GLU A 174 -12.56 -9.31 -26.83
N ASN A 175 -11.81 -9.79 -25.82
CA ASN A 175 -10.53 -9.22 -25.36
C ASN A 175 -10.58 -7.87 -24.61
N ASP A 176 -11.74 -7.32 -24.28
CA ASP A 176 -11.82 -6.06 -23.53
C ASP A 176 -11.97 -6.30 -22.04
N ASN A 177 -10.86 -6.55 -21.35
CA ASN A 177 -10.83 -6.68 -19.91
C ASN A 177 -10.59 -5.31 -19.24
N LEU A 178 -11.65 -4.50 -19.15
CA LEU A 178 -11.57 -3.14 -18.59
C LEU A 178 -10.99 -3.07 -17.18
N ILE A 179 -11.26 -4.05 -16.32
CA ILE A 179 -10.67 -4.09 -14.97
C ILE A 179 -9.16 -4.24 -15.06
N PHE A 180 -8.69 -5.11 -15.95
CA PHE A 180 -7.25 -5.30 -16.16
C PHE A 180 -6.58 -4.01 -16.61
N ILE A 181 -7.17 -3.30 -17.58
CA ILE A 181 -6.67 -2.00 -18.05
C ILE A 181 -6.64 -0.96 -16.91
N CYS A 182 -7.71 -0.88 -16.12
CA CYS A 182 -7.76 0.02 -14.96
C CYS A 182 -6.66 -0.32 -13.93
N LEU A 183 -6.46 -1.59 -13.62
CA LEU A 183 -5.43 -2.05 -12.67
C LEU A 183 -4.01 -1.82 -13.21
N GLN A 184 -3.78 -2.09 -14.49
CA GLN A 184 -2.50 -1.83 -15.15
C GLN A 184 -2.15 -0.34 -15.14
N THR A 185 -3.13 0.51 -15.46
CA THR A 185 -2.97 1.97 -15.41
C THR A 185 -2.70 2.45 -13.99
N LEU A 186 -3.48 1.97 -13.02
CA LEU A 186 -3.27 2.28 -11.60
C LEU A 186 -1.86 1.87 -11.18
N TYR A 187 -1.45 0.63 -11.46
CA TYR A 187 -0.13 0.13 -11.07
C TYR A 187 0.99 0.96 -11.70
N ARG A 188 0.89 1.31 -12.99
CA ARG A 188 1.84 2.19 -13.68
C ARG A 188 2.00 3.53 -12.95
N ILE A 189 0.89 4.11 -12.46
CA ILE A 189 0.92 5.39 -11.74
C ILE A 189 1.56 5.24 -10.36
N ILE A 190 1.15 4.24 -9.56
CA ILE A 190 1.64 4.09 -8.18
C ILE A 190 3.07 3.54 -8.09
N SER A 191 3.57 2.88 -9.13
CA SER A 191 4.93 2.34 -9.21
C SER A 191 5.95 3.30 -9.81
N ASP A 192 5.54 4.48 -10.25
CA ASP A 192 6.43 5.44 -10.88
C ASP A 192 7.37 6.09 -9.85
N ILE A 193 8.64 5.70 -9.90
CA ILE A 193 9.71 6.18 -9.02
C ILE A 193 10.09 7.65 -9.30
N LYS A 194 9.78 8.16 -10.50
CA LYS A 194 10.15 9.52 -10.91
C LYS A 194 9.17 10.58 -10.43
N GLN A 195 8.01 10.19 -9.93
CA GLN A 195 7.01 11.12 -9.41
C GLN A 195 7.53 11.86 -8.17
N LYS A 196 7.41 13.20 -8.18
CA LYS A 196 7.81 14.06 -7.05
C LYS A 196 6.83 14.00 -5.87
N GLN A 197 5.58 13.66 -6.13
CA GLN A 197 4.51 13.55 -5.14
C GLN A 197 3.78 12.22 -5.30
N ASP A 198 3.44 11.59 -4.18
CA ASP A 198 2.61 10.38 -4.21
C ASP A 198 1.24 10.71 -4.84
N PRO A 199 0.71 9.86 -5.73
CA PRO A 199 -0.61 10.06 -6.32
C PRO A 199 -1.71 10.06 -5.27
N GLY A 200 -2.78 10.80 -5.55
CA GLY A 200 -3.89 10.99 -4.63
C GLY A 200 -4.66 9.70 -4.28
N PRO A 201 -5.30 9.67 -3.09
CA PRO A 201 -6.06 8.50 -2.63
C PRO A 201 -7.34 8.25 -3.45
N GLY A 202 -7.75 9.16 -4.32
CA GLY A 202 -8.86 8.97 -5.27
C GLY A 202 -8.71 7.70 -6.11
N LEU A 203 -7.46 7.30 -6.44
CA LEU A 203 -7.15 6.05 -7.14
C LEU A 203 -7.63 4.80 -6.39
N ALA A 204 -7.77 4.83 -5.07
CA ALA A 204 -8.28 3.71 -4.31
C ALA A 204 -9.73 3.34 -4.70
N ALA A 205 -10.48 4.26 -5.33
CA ALA A 205 -11.79 3.97 -5.91
C ALA A 205 -11.74 2.82 -6.93
N VAL A 206 -10.67 2.71 -7.70
CA VAL A 206 -10.46 1.61 -8.67
C VAL A 206 -10.31 0.28 -7.96
N LEU A 207 -9.60 0.25 -6.83
CA LEU A 207 -9.42 -0.97 -6.02
C LEU A 207 -10.74 -1.50 -5.47
N GLN A 208 -11.71 -0.60 -5.20
CA GLN A 208 -13.04 -0.96 -4.71
C GLN A 208 -13.93 -1.62 -5.78
N VAL A 209 -13.60 -1.52 -7.06
CA VAL A 209 -14.36 -2.16 -8.15
C VAL A 209 -14.08 -3.66 -8.22
N VAL A 210 -12.90 -4.09 -7.81
CA VAL A 210 -12.44 -5.50 -7.87
C VAL A 210 -13.05 -6.31 -6.74
N GLU A 211 -13.59 -7.47 -7.06
CA GLU A 211 -14.13 -8.38 -6.04
C GLU A 211 -13.02 -8.96 -5.16
N PRO A 212 -13.23 -9.11 -3.84
CA PRO A 212 -12.20 -9.61 -2.93
C PRO A 212 -11.60 -10.96 -3.34
N SER A 213 -12.40 -11.86 -3.93
CA SER A 213 -11.96 -13.17 -4.43
C SER A 213 -10.93 -13.10 -5.56
N ILE A 214 -10.90 -12.01 -6.32
CA ILE A 214 -10.01 -11.80 -7.47
C ILE A 214 -8.71 -11.10 -7.06
N ILE A 215 -8.70 -10.39 -5.93
CA ILE A 215 -7.53 -9.60 -5.49
C ILE A 215 -6.25 -10.43 -5.41
N PRO A 216 -6.22 -11.64 -4.82
CA PRO A 216 -4.99 -12.45 -4.75
C PRO A 216 -4.43 -12.78 -6.14
N GLN A 217 -5.29 -13.04 -7.13
CA GLN A 217 -4.89 -13.33 -8.51
C GLN A 217 -4.31 -12.08 -9.19
N ALA A 218 -4.95 -10.92 -9.01
CA ALA A 218 -4.50 -9.64 -9.55
C ALA A 218 -3.13 -9.24 -8.97
N VAL A 219 -2.95 -9.38 -7.67
CA VAL A 219 -1.65 -9.12 -7.01
C VAL A 219 -0.59 -10.09 -7.49
N ASN A 220 -0.92 -11.39 -7.61
CA ASN A 220 0.03 -12.38 -8.11
C ASN A 220 0.48 -12.07 -9.54
N TRP A 221 -0.43 -11.59 -10.39
CA TRP A 221 -0.11 -11.13 -11.74
C TRP A 221 0.85 -9.92 -11.70
N ILE A 222 0.57 -8.88 -10.89
CA ILE A 222 1.45 -7.71 -10.73
C ILE A 222 2.86 -8.15 -10.30
N LEU A 223 2.96 -9.09 -9.36
CA LEU A 223 4.23 -9.57 -8.84
C LEU A 223 4.96 -10.56 -9.76
N SER A 224 4.28 -11.14 -10.77
CA SER A 224 4.87 -12.07 -11.74
C SER A 224 5.49 -11.38 -12.96
N GLU A 225 5.09 -10.16 -13.26
CA GLU A 225 5.74 -9.37 -14.30
C GLU A 225 7.17 -9.00 -13.88
N SER A 226 8.04 -8.73 -14.86
CA SER A 226 9.45 -8.35 -14.64
C SER A 226 9.57 -6.92 -14.11
N GLN A 227 9.05 -6.69 -12.91
CA GLN A 227 9.09 -5.41 -12.23
C GLN A 227 10.36 -5.28 -11.39
N SER A 228 10.93 -4.08 -11.32
CA SER A 228 12.06 -3.84 -10.41
C SER A 228 11.60 -3.79 -8.96
N ASP A 229 12.47 -4.20 -8.03
CA ASP A 229 12.19 -4.15 -6.59
C ASP A 229 11.83 -2.73 -6.13
N ALA A 230 12.45 -1.71 -6.73
CA ALA A 230 12.17 -0.32 -6.45
C ALA A 230 10.74 0.09 -6.87
N GLN A 231 10.21 -0.43 -7.98
CA GLN A 231 8.82 -0.19 -8.41
C GLN A 231 7.81 -0.87 -7.48
N LEU A 232 8.09 -2.10 -7.07
CA LEU A 232 7.26 -2.82 -6.09
C LEU A 232 7.24 -2.11 -4.73
N ALA A 233 8.41 -1.67 -4.26
CA ALA A 233 8.53 -0.88 -3.03
C ALA A 233 7.74 0.44 -3.13
N GLN A 234 7.85 1.17 -4.24
CA GLN A 234 7.13 2.42 -4.44
C GLN A 234 5.61 2.20 -4.47
N ALA A 235 5.12 1.21 -5.20
CA ALA A 235 3.71 0.88 -5.24
C ALA A 235 3.15 0.59 -3.84
N LEU A 236 3.83 -0.24 -3.05
CA LEU A 236 3.39 -0.56 -1.69
C LEU A 236 3.48 0.65 -0.75
N LYS A 237 4.51 1.52 -0.89
CA LYS A 237 4.61 2.79 -0.14
C LYS A 237 3.42 3.71 -0.41
N VAL A 238 3.00 3.83 -1.67
CA VAL A 238 1.84 4.63 -2.07
C VAL A 238 0.56 4.07 -1.48
N LEU A 239 0.30 2.76 -1.62
CA LEU A 239 -0.86 2.11 -1.02
C LEU A 239 -0.93 2.33 0.50
N CYS A 240 0.19 2.17 1.20
CA CYS A 240 0.28 2.44 2.64
C CYS A 240 0.03 3.93 2.99
N SER A 241 0.39 4.87 2.10
CA SER A 241 0.16 6.30 2.33
C SER A 241 -1.30 6.71 2.23
N TRP A 242 -2.13 5.94 1.52
CA TRP A 242 -3.57 6.17 1.42
C TRP A 242 -4.34 5.67 2.64
N PHE A 243 -3.76 4.79 3.44
CA PHE A 243 -4.42 4.10 4.54
C PHE A 243 -5.18 5.03 5.50
N PRO A 244 -4.58 6.12 6.02
CA PRO A 244 -5.27 7.06 6.89
C PRO A 244 -6.11 8.11 6.12
N LYS A 245 -6.28 7.95 4.81
CA LYS A 245 -6.93 8.91 3.92
C LYS A 245 -8.04 8.31 3.06
N TRP A 246 -8.37 7.04 3.28
CA TRP A 246 -9.36 6.31 2.49
C TRP A 246 -10.25 5.44 3.38
N ILE A 247 -11.57 5.55 3.23
CA ILE A 247 -12.57 4.85 4.08
C ILE A 247 -13.06 3.53 3.44
N GLY A 248 -12.45 3.04 2.38
CA GLY A 248 -12.84 1.77 1.75
C GLY A 248 -12.23 0.56 2.44
N ASP A 249 -12.96 -0.54 2.47
CA ASP A 249 -12.56 -1.81 3.10
C ASP A 249 -11.54 -2.62 2.29
N ARG A 250 -11.56 -2.50 0.95
CA ARG A 250 -10.72 -3.32 0.07
C ARG A 250 -9.26 -2.91 0.03
N LEU A 251 -8.93 -1.65 0.35
CA LEU A 251 -7.54 -1.20 0.38
C LEU A 251 -6.68 -2.03 1.34
N SER A 252 -7.23 -2.39 2.50
CA SER A 252 -6.53 -3.26 3.46
C SER A 252 -6.27 -4.66 2.91
N ILE A 253 -7.22 -5.22 2.15
CA ILE A 253 -7.07 -6.52 1.51
C ILE A 253 -5.97 -6.46 0.45
N TRP A 254 -5.95 -5.42 -0.39
CA TRP A 254 -4.90 -5.22 -1.39
C TRP A 254 -3.51 -5.11 -0.78
N ILE A 255 -3.35 -4.29 0.27
CA ILE A 255 -2.08 -4.14 0.98
C ILE A 255 -1.64 -5.48 1.58
N MET A 256 -2.57 -6.19 2.22
CA MET A 256 -2.26 -7.47 2.85
C MET A 256 -1.84 -8.54 1.84
N GLU A 257 -2.57 -8.68 0.73
CA GLU A 257 -2.21 -9.61 -0.34
C GLU A 257 -0.87 -9.24 -1.00
N PHE A 258 -0.58 -7.94 -1.14
CA PHE A 258 0.72 -7.48 -1.66
C PHE A 258 1.87 -7.89 -0.72
N ILE A 259 1.70 -7.69 0.59
CA ILE A 259 2.66 -8.13 1.63
C ILE A 259 2.86 -9.64 1.57
N LEU A 260 1.77 -10.42 1.58
CA LEU A 260 1.83 -11.88 1.50
C LEU A 260 2.48 -12.38 0.20
N GLY A 261 2.20 -11.71 -0.92
CA GLY A 261 2.79 -12.02 -2.21
C GLY A 261 4.30 -11.76 -2.27
N LEU A 262 4.78 -10.68 -1.64
CA LEU A 262 6.21 -10.37 -1.51
C LEU A 262 6.89 -11.35 -0.53
N GLU A 263 6.25 -11.69 0.57
CA GLU A 263 6.74 -12.66 1.55
C GLU A 263 6.94 -14.05 0.93
N LYS A 264 5.96 -14.55 0.15
CA LYS A 264 6.06 -15.80 -0.60
C LYS A 264 7.22 -15.82 -1.59
N ARG A 265 7.67 -14.66 -2.05
CA ARG A 265 8.81 -14.49 -2.97
C ARG A 265 10.11 -14.15 -2.25
N HIS A 266 10.13 -14.20 -0.92
CA HIS A 266 11.28 -13.86 -0.08
C HIS A 266 11.84 -12.44 -0.30
N LYS A 267 10.98 -11.48 -0.71
CA LYS A 267 11.35 -10.07 -0.93
C LYS A 267 11.31 -9.25 0.38
N TYR A 268 11.99 -9.72 1.42
CA TYR A 268 11.94 -9.13 2.76
C TYR A 268 12.55 -7.73 2.82
N SER A 269 13.59 -7.44 2.02
CA SER A 269 14.19 -6.11 1.91
C SER A 269 13.16 -5.04 1.54
N ILE A 270 12.26 -5.33 0.58
CA ILE A 270 11.16 -4.45 0.19
C ILE A 270 10.22 -4.20 1.38
N LEU A 271 9.83 -5.25 2.08
CA LEU A 271 8.91 -5.15 3.23
C LEU A 271 9.50 -4.32 4.37
N ILE A 272 10.78 -4.50 4.66
CA ILE A 272 11.52 -3.72 5.66
C ILE A 272 11.65 -2.26 5.22
N GLU A 273 12.02 -2.00 3.97
CA GLU A 273 12.14 -0.64 3.40
C GLU A 273 10.81 0.12 3.48
N VAL A 274 9.71 -0.51 3.05
CA VAL A 274 8.37 0.09 3.10
C VAL A 274 7.96 0.37 4.55
N THR A 275 8.22 -0.56 5.46
CA THR A 275 7.95 -0.37 6.89
C THR A 275 8.73 0.82 7.43
N LYS A 276 10.03 0.93 7.15
CA LYS A 276 10.86 2.09 7.53
C LYS A 276 10.25 3.41 7.05
N ALA A 277 9.81 3.44 5.79
CA ALA A 277 9.31 4.65 5.16
C ALA A 277 7.90 5.07 5.63
N LYS A 278 7.04 4.13 5.99
CA LYS A 278 5.59 4.39 6.21
C LYS A 278 5.09 4.05 7.62
N LEU A 279 5.97 3.65 8.53
CA LEU A 279 5.62 3.26 9.89
C LEU A 279 4.77 4.33 10.61
N ASP A 280 5.22 5.59 10.61
CA ASP A 280 4.52 6.69 11.28
C ASP A 280 3.12 6.95 10.69
N VAL A 281 2.96 6.75 9.37
CA VAL A 281 1.67 6.89 8.69
C VAL A 281 0.71 5.78 9.11
N MET A 282 1.22 4.54 9.20
CA MET A 282 0.44 3.38 9.61
C MET A 282 -0.02 3.53 11.08
N PHE A 283 0.87 3.92 11.99
CA PHE A 283 0.51 4.13 13.39
C PHE A 283 -0.54 5.22 13.58
N ARG A 284 -0.51 6.29 12.78
CA ARG A 284 -1.57 7.31 12.80
C ARG A 284 -2.96 6.74 12.47
N ALA A 285 -3.03 5.74 11.59
CA ALA A 285 -4.30 5.09 11.28
C ALA A 285 -4.91 4.35 12.48
N LEU A 286 -4.10 3.82 13.40
CA LEU A 286 -4.58 3.22 14.66
C LEU A 286 -5.25 4.23 15.60
N SER A 287 -4.86 5.51 15.52
CA SER A 287 -5.42 6.58 16.35
C SER A 287 -6.85 6.95 15.97
N VAL A 288 -7.29 6.61 14.75
CA VAL A 288 -8.59 7.00 14.22
C VAL A 288 -9.53 5.79 14.22
N PRO A 289 -10.67 5.83 14.94
CA PRO A 289 -11.56 4.67 15.10
C PRO A 289 -12.00 4.03 13.78
N VAL A 290 -12.35 4.84 12.78
CA VAL A 290 -12.82 4.37 11.46
C VAL A 290 -11.78 3.54 10.71
N PHE A 291 -10.49 3.87 10.86
CA PHE A 291 -9.39 3.16 10.18
C PHE A 291 -8.80 2.02 11.03
N ARG A 292 -9.00 2.06 12.36
CA ARG A 292 -8.31 1.20 13.33
C ARG A 292 -8.41 -0.28 13.01
N GLN A 293 -9.61 -0.79 12.73
CA GLN A 293 -9.82 -2.21 12.48
C GLN A 293 -8.97 -2.72 11.31
N ASN A 294 -9.04 -2.04 10.17
CA ASN A 294 -8.28 -2.40 8.99
C ASN A 294 -6.78 -2.19 9.17
N ALA A 295 -6.39 -1.09 9.87
CA ALA A 295 -5.00 -0.80 10.19
C ALA A 295 -4.37 -1.85 11.10
N SER A 296 -5.10 -2.31 12.10
CA SER A 296 -4.63 -3.31 13.07
C SER A 296 -4.18 -4.60 12.40
N ILE A 297 -4.94 -5.09 11.42
CA ILE A 297 -4.63 -6.33 10.70
C ILE A 297 -3.24 -6.22 10.04
N ILE A 298 -3.01 -5.13 9.32
CA ILE A 298 -1.76 -4.93 8.56
C ILE A 298 -0.59 -4.64 9.50
N ILE A 299 -0.76 -3.69 10.41
CA ILE A 299 0.32 -3.23 11.29
C ILE A 299 0.76 -4.36 12.20
N PHE A 300 -0.17 -5.08 12.81
CA PHE A 300 0.17 -6.19 13.70
C PHE A 300 0.83 -7.34 12.95
N TYR A 301 0.41 -7.61 11.70
CA TYR A 301 1.08 -8.57 10.84
C TYR A 301 2.54 -8.19 10.58
N ILE A 302 2.78 -6.93 10.20
CA ILE A 302 4.13 -6.41 9.92
C ILE A 302 5.00 -6.44 11.19
N LEU A 303 4.48 -5.93 12.33
CA LEU A 303 5.26 -5.81 13.56
C LEU A 303 5.66 -7.17 14.14
N LYS A 304 4.78 -8.16 14.07
CA LYS A 304 5.07 -9.53 14.52
C LYS A 304 6.25 -10.14 13.76
N ARG A 305 6.42 -9.80 12.49
CA ARG A 305 7.47 -10.32 11.60
C ARG A 305 8.71 -9.46 11.51
N GLN A 306 8.73 -8.33 12.22
CA GLN A 306 9.85 -7.39 12.14
C GLN A 306 11.11 -7.94 12.80
N GLY A 307 12.20 -8.05 12.00
CA GLY A 307 13.53 -8.49 12.44
C GLY A 307 14.60 -7.39 12.39
N SER A 308 14.25 -6.17 11.95
CA SER A 308 15.21 -5.07 11.83
C SER A 308 15.40 -4.32 13.15
N PRO A 309 16.62 -4.33 13.74
CA PRO A 309 16.90 -3.59 14.98
C PRO A 309 16.80 -2.07 14.82
N SER A 310 17.08 -1.55 13.63
CA SER A 310 17.03 -0.12 13.34
C SER A 310 15.61 0.47 13.45
N LEU A 311 14.58 -0.35 13.26
CA LEU A 311 13.18 0.06 13.40
C LEU A 311 12.65 0.01 14.83
N PHE A 312 13.28 -0.77 15.70
CA PHE A 312 12.75 -1.04 17.03
C PHE A 312 12.49 0.23 17.86
N GLN A 313 13.42 1.19 17.88
CA GLN A 313 13.25 2.45 18.60
C GLN A 313 12.06 3.27 18.09
N ASN A 314 11.87 3.31 16.77
CA ASN A 314 10.74 4.01 16.16
C ASN A 314 9.41 3.32 16.48
N ILE A 315 9.39 2.00 16.48
CA ILE A 315 8.20 1.22 16.87
C ILE A 315 7.83 1.49 18.33
N VAL A 316 8.79 1.48 19.23
CA VAL A 316 8.58 1.80 20.67
C VAL A 316 7.97 3.18 20.82
N ARG A 317 8.60 4.19 20.23
CA ARG A 317 8.13 5.58 20.31
C ARG A 317 6.70 5.74 19.76
N ASN A 318 6.42 5.18 18.60
CA ASN A 318 5.08 5.26 17.99
C ASN A 318 4.04 4.53 18.84
N THR A 319 4.37 3.36 19.39
CA THR A 319 3.48 2.60 20.27
C THR A 319 3.14 3.37 21.52
N GLN A 320 4.14 3.92 22.21
CA GLN A 320 3.93 4.74 23.41
C GLN A 320 3.08 5.97 23.12
N MET A 321 3.36 6.66 22.01
CA MET A 321 2.61 7.84 21.57
C MET A 321 1.13 7.48 21.30
N VAL A 322 0.86 6.43 20.52
CA VAL A 322 -0.50 6.03 20.16
C VAL A 322 -1.29 5.58 21.39
N ILE A 323 -0.70 4.78 22.28
CA ILE A 323 -1.35 4.34 23.51
C ILE A 323 -1.67 5.55 24.42
N SER A 324 -0.66 6.37 24.75
CA SER A 324 -0.81 7.43 25.76
C SER A 324 -1.66 8.61 25.30
N PHE A 325 -1.52 9.03 24.06
CA PHE A 325 -2.19 10.25 23.59
C PHE A 325 -3.55 10.02 22.93
N PHE A 326 -3.81 8.82 22.40
CA PHE A 326 -5.02 8.52 21.65
C PHE A 326 -5.84 7.41 22.27
N LEU A 327 -5.34 6.19 22.34
CA LEU A 327 -6.14 5.01 22.71
C LEU A 327 -6.63 5.03 24.17
N MET A 328 -5.81 5.50 25.12
CA MET A 328 -6.22 5.60 26.53
C MET A 328 -7.28 6.67 26.81
N LYS A 329 -7.43 7.63 25.90
CA LYS A 329 -8.45 8.69 26.03
C LYS A 329 -9.82 8.28 25.48
N GLU A 330 -9.85 7.16 24.78
CA GLU A 330 -11.06 6.61 24.18
C GLU A 330 -11.49 5.37 24.96
N ASP A 331 -12.69 5.40 25.55
CA ASP A 331 -13.23 4.26 26.29
C ASP A 331 -14.08 3.38 25.35
N SER A 332 -13.45 2.79 24.32
CA SER A 332 -14.09 1.84 23.43
C SER A 332 -13.45 0.47 23.52
N GLU A 333 -14.20 -0.58 23.24
CA GLU A 333 -13.68 -1.95 23.21
C GLU A 333 -12.59 -2.10 22.16
N SER A 334 -12.75 -1.44 21.01
CA SER A 334 -11.76 -1.41 19.93
C SER A 334 -10.42 -0.78 20.37
N SER A 335 -10.45 0.28 21.20
CA SER A 335 -9.22 0.88 21.72
C SER A 335 -8.53 -0.04 22.74
N LYS A 336 -9.29 -0.68 23.62
CA LYS A 336 -8.78 -1.64 24.63
C LYS A 336 -8.10 -2.84 23.97
N GLU A 337 -8.76 -3.43 22.96
CA GLU A 337 -8.19 -4.54 22.19
C GLU A 337 -6.92 -4.11 21.43
N CYS A 338 -6.91 -2.93 20.84
CA CYS A 338 -5.75 -2.39 20.15
C CYS A 338 -4.57 -2.19 21.11
N ILE A 339 -4.79 -1.64 22.31
CA ILE A 339 -3.76 -1.51 23.37
C ILE A 339 -3.21 -2.89 23.72
N GLN A 340 -4.07 -3.87 23.97
CA GLN A 340 -3.65 -5.20 24.36
C GLN A 340 -2.79 -5.86 23.30
N ASN A 341 -3.18 -5.78 22.02
CA ASN A 341 -2.40 -6.32 20.90
C ASN A 341 -1.05 -5.60 20.73
N LEU A 342 -1.01 -4.27 20.88
CA LEU A 342 0.25 -3.52 20.84
C LEU A 342 1.20 -3.93 21.98
N VAL A 343 0.68 -4.14 23.19
CA VAL A 343 1.49 -4.57 24.35
C VAL A 343 2.03 -5.99 24.16
N ASP A 344 1.23 -6.90 23.61
CA ASP A 344 1.68 -8.27 23.28
C ASP A 344 2.82 -8.23 22.25
N ILE A 345 2.68 -7.44 21.20
CA ILE A 345 3.69 -7.27 20.15
C ILE A 345 4.95 -6.61 20.73
N MET A 346 4.79 -5.59 21.58
CA MET A 346 5.95 -4.95 22.23
C MET A 346 6.72 -5.93 23.09
N LYS A 347 6.04 -6.85 23.79
CA LYS A 347 6.72 -7.92 24.55
C LYS A 347 7.51 -8.84 23.64
N ILE A 348 6.94 -9.24 22.48
CA ILE A 348 7.63 -10.06 21.47
C ILE A 348 8.89 -9.34 20.95
N LEU A 349 8.76 -8.07 20.57
CA LEU A 349 9.86 -7.28 20.05
C LEU A 349 10.93 -7.02 21.12
N THR A 350 10.54 -6.75 22.37
CA THR A 350 11.47 -6.60 23.50
C THR A 350 12.29 -7.87 23.73
N LEU A 351 11.67 -9.04 23.65
CA LEU A 351 12.38 -10.31 23.76
C LEU A 351 13.33 -10.55 22.57
N ARG A 352 12.90 -10.16 21.36
CA ARG A 352 13.68 -10.29 20.13
C ARG A 352 14.89 -9.35 20.10
N PHE A 353 14.73 -8.12 20.59
CA PHE A 353 15.74 -7.06 20.59
C PHE A 353 16.27 -6.70 21.98
N SER A 354 16.39 -7.68 22.86
CA SER A 354 16.75 -7.52 24.26
C SER A 354 18.05 -6.77 24.54
N ASN A 355 18.96 -6.71 23.56
CA ASN A 355 20.25 -6.01 23.69
C ASN A 355 20.15 -4.48 23.53
N GLN A 356 19.00 -3.93 23.19
CA GLN A 356 18.86 -2.49 23.06
C GLN A 356 18.54 -1.82 24.39
N ARG A 357 19.24 -0.72 24.72
CA ARG A 357 19.10 0.05 25.98
C ARG A 357 17.66 0.49 26.28
N VAL A 358 16.81 0.54 25.26
CA VAL A 358 15.41 0.95 25.36
C VAL A 358 14.56 -0.10 26.11
N CYS A 359 15.00 -1.36 26.18
CA CYS A 359 14.23 -2.44 26.79
C CYS A 359 14.08 -2.36 28.31
N ASN A 360 15.03 -1.75 29.03
CA ASN A 360 15.12 -1.83 30.48
C ASN A 360 13.97 -1.19 31.27
N ASN A 361 13.16 -0.30 30.63
CA ASN A 361 12.05 0.40 31.30
C ASN A 361 10.69 0.21 30.60
N LEU A 362 10.64 -0.55 29.50
CA LEU A 362 9.43 -0.67 28.68
C LEU A 362 8.32 -1.49 29.34
N GLU A 363 8.66 -2.54 30.10
CA GLU A 363 7.67 -3.46 30.66
C GLU A 363 6.73 -2.78 31.68
N ASN A 364 7.23 -1.76 32.38
CA ASN A 364 6.45 -1.01 33.37
C ASN A 364 5.75 0.24 32.80
N SER A 365 5.93 0.53 31.52
CA SER A 365 5.39 1.74 30.87
C SER A 365 4.03 1.52 30.19
N PHE A 366 3.55 0.29 30.11
CA PHE A 366 2.29 -0.02 29.46
C PHE A 366 1.14 -0.24 30.47
N PRO A 367 -0.10 0.14 30.12
CA PRO A 367 -1.24 0.11 31.04
C PRO A 367 -1.80 -1.30 31.31
N VAL A 368 -1.42 -2.29 30.52
CA VAL A 368 -1.90 -3.68 30.63
C VAL A 368 -0.74 -4.67 30.58
N GLN A 369 -0.96 -5.87 31.11
CA GLN A 369 0.05 -6.93 31.05
C GLN A 369 -0.05 -7.71 29.71
N PRO A 370 1.08 -8.16 29.13
CA PRO A 370 1.08 -8.94 27.90
C PRO A 370 0.51 -10.35 28.11
N ARG A 371 -0.22 -10.85 27.13
CA ARG A 371 -0.78 -12.21 27.12
C ARG A 371 0.29 -13.21 26.68
N MET A 372 0.92 -13.87 27.66
CA MET A 372 2.09 -14.74 27.41
C MET A 372 1.81 -15.94 26.50
N HIS A 373 0.57 -16.44 26.40
CA HIS A 373 0.21 -17.50 25.46
C HIS A 373 0.33 -17.02 24.00
N ILE A 374 -0.15 -15.80 23.70
CA ILE A 374 -0.01 -15.19 22.37
C ILE A 374 1.45 -14.91 22.04
N VAL A 375 2.21 -14.41 23.01
CA VAL A 375 3.64 -14.15 22.83
C VAL A 375 4.39 -15.43 22.43
N LYS A 376 4.05 -16.58 23.02
CA LYS A 376 4.65 -17.88 22.68
C LYS A 376 4.28 -18.35 21.26
N GLU A 377 3.03 -18.22 20.85
CA GLU A 377 2.58 -18.60 19.52
C GLU A 377 3.30 -17.81 18.43
N VAL A 378 3.33 -16.49 18.57
CA VAL A 378 3.94 -15.58 17.59
C VAL A 378 5.48 -15.67 17.58
N TRP A 379 6.10 -16.08 18.67
CA TRP A 379 7.56 -16.21 18.75
C TRP A 379 8.13 -17.15 17.68
N ASN A 380 7.39 -18.16 17.29
CA ASN A 380 7.80 -19.17 16.30
C ASN A 380 7.48 -18.76 14.84
N GLU A 381 6.83 -17.62 14.63
CA GLU A 381 6.56 -17.13 13.28
C GLU A 381 7.85 -16.67 12.59
N HIS A 382 7.85 -16.79 11.25
CA HIS A 382 8.96 -16.34 10.42
C HIS A 382 9.21 -14.86 10.58
N VAL A 383 10.47 -14.46 10.72
CA VAL A 383 10.92 -13.07 10.91
C VAL A 383 11.57 -12.58 9.62
N TRP A 384 11.20 -11.37 9.19
CA TRP A 384 11.85 -10.71 8.07
C TRP A 384 13.21 -10.18 8.49
N VAL A 385 14.26 -10.71 7.89
CA VAL A 385 15.63 -10.26 8.09
C VAL A 385 16.13 -9.70 6.76
N ASP A 386 16.70 -8.53 6.78
CA ASP A 386 17.37 -7.96 5.64
C ASP A 386 18.77 -8.56 5.56
N GLU A 387 19.01 -9.36 4.53
CA GLU A 387 20.36 -9.92 4.28
C GLU A 387 21.38 -8.82 4.01
N MET A 388 20.90 -7.62 3.62
CA MET A 388 21.70 -6.41 3.34
C MET A 388 21.76 -5.46 4.55
N GLU A 389 21.00 -5.65 5.62
CA GLU A 389 21.32 -4.99 6.88
C GLU A 389 22.66 -5.57 7.34
N GLU A 390 23.71 -5.07 6.76
CA GLU A 390 24.99 -5.03 7.47
C GLU A 390 24.63 -4.50 8.85
N ILE A 391 24.79 -5.36 9.85
CA ILE A 391 24.91 -4.92 11.23
C ILE A 391 25.79 -3.69 11.12
N GLU A 392 25.23 -2.47 11.38
CA GLU A 392 26.03 -1.24 11.37
C GLU A 392 27.39 -1.64 11.92
N PRO A 393 28.49 -1.37 11.21
CA PRO A 393 29.77 -1.71 11.77
C PRO A 393 29.77 -1.05 13.13
N VAL A 394 29.63 -1.86 14.18
CA VAL A 394 29.85 -1.39 15.55
C VAL A 394 31.16 -0.68 15.42
N ILE A 395 31.12 0.68 15.52
CA ILE A 395 32.30 1.54 15.45
C ILE A 395 33.36 0.74 16.16
N GLU A 396 34.37 0.30 15.42
CA GLU A 396 35.40 -0.62 15.94
C GLU A 396 35.99 0.05 17.17
N SER A 397 35.39 -0.18 18.33
CA SER A 397 36.12 0.04 19.55
C SER A 397 37.25 -0.98 19.48
N PRO A 398 38.49 -0.52 19.62
CA PRO A 398 39.65 -1.36 19.42
C PRO A 398 39.48 -2.62 20.27
N LYS A 399 39.77 -3.80 19.70
CA LYS A 399 39.77 -5.09 20.43
C LYS A 399 40.30 -4.83 21.82
N THR A 400 39.51 -5.13 22.83
CA THR A 400 40.03 -5.17 24.19
C THR A 400 41.27 -6.02 24.17
N HIS A 401 42.31 -5.64 24.89
CA HIS A 401 43.66 -6.26 24.92
C HIS A 401 43.69 -7.80 25.06
N LEU A 402 42.55 -8.45 25.23
CA LEU A 402 42.40 -9.89 25.49
C LEU A 402 42.09 -10.72 24.24
N GLY A 403 41.76 -10.11 23.09
CA GLY A 403 41.50 -10.84 21.81
C GLY A 403 40.31 -11.83 21.86
N LYS A 404 39.40 -11.71 22.84
CA LYS A 404 38.25 -12.60 23.06
C LYS A 404 36.97 -11.90 22.64
N VAL A 405 36.07 -12.67 21.98
CA VAL A 405 34.75 -12.22 21.55
C VAL A 405 33.71 -12.65 22.60
N GLY A 406 32.88 -11.72 23.06
CA GLY A 406 31.80 -11.99 24.00
C GLY A 406 30.55 -12.54 23.32
N LEU A 407 29.60 -13.01 24.14
CA LEU A 407 28.25 -13.34 23.71
C LEU A 407 27.27 -12.34 24.31
N SER A 408 26.41 -11.75 23.46
CA SER A 408 25.34 -10.86 23.90
C SER A 408 24.25 -11.63 24.62
N ASN A 409 23.70 -11.04 25.70
CA ASN A 409 22.56 -11.63 26.41
C ASN A 409 21.26 -11.30 25.61
N LEU A 410 20.55 -12.33 25.15
CA LEU A 410 19.32 -12.22 24.36
C LEU A 410 18.04 -12.22 25.23
N GLY A 411 18.14 -11.81 26.48
CA GLY A 411 17.06 -11.84 27.47
C GLY A 411 17.12 -13.13 28.31
N ASN A 412 17.74 -13.02 29.48
CA ASN A 412 17.94 -14.14 30.44
C ASN A 412 18.61 -15.40 29.82
N THR A 413 19.42 -15.24 28.76
CA THR A 413 20.16 -16.32 28.12
C THR A 413 21.57 -16.54 28.69
N CYS A 414 21.83 -16.06 29.89
CA CYS A 414 23.12 -16.23 30.55
C CYS A 414 23.48 -17.72 30.76
N TYR A 415 22.49 -18.57 31.05
CA TYR A 415 22.67 -20.04 31.14
C TYR A 415 23.28 -20.63 29.88
N MET A 416 22.78 -20.22 28.70
CA MET A 416 23.27 -20.64 27.41
C MET A 416 24.65 -20.04 27.10
N ASN A 417 24.81 -18.74 27.30
CA ASN A 417 26.06 -18.03 27.02
C ASN A 417 27.23 -18.60 27.83
N SER A 418 27.01 -18.92 29.11
CA SER A 418 28.05 -19.52 29.97
C SER A 418 28.48 -20.90 29.48
N VAL A 419 27.54 -21.75 29.08
CA VAL A 419 27.82 -23.07 28.53
C VAL A 419 28.57 -22.97 27.19
N LEU A 420 28.11 -22.13 26.28
CA LEU A 420 28.74 -21.96 24.96
C LEU A 420 30.17 -21.42 25.07
N GLN A 421 30.43 -20.47 25.97
CA GLN A 421 31.80 -19.98 26.24
C GLN A 421 32.68 -21.05 26.89
N ALA A 422 32.16 -21.84 27.83
CA ALA A 422 32.89 -22.93 28.43
C ALA A 422 33.27 -24.01 27.41
N LEU A 423 32.32 -24.40 26.55
CA LEU A 423 32.55 -25.38 25.47
C LEU A 423 33.57 -24.84 24.45
N LEU A 424 33.51 -23.58 24.06
CA LEU A 424 34.50 -22.93 23.18
C LEU A 424 35.90 -22.99 23.80
N MET A 425 36.03 -22.76 25.11
CA MET A 425 37.32 -22.78 25.80
C MET A 425 37.87 -24.20 26.02
N THR A 426 37.04 -25.23 25.87
CA THR A 426 37.45 -26.65 25.89
C THR A 426 38.06 -27.00 24.56
N LYS A 427 39.36 -26.80 24.40
CA LYS A 427 40.09 -26.86 23.10
C LYS A 427 39.80 -28.14 22.28
N GLN A 428 39.79 -29.30 22.92
CA GLN A 428 39.51 -30.58 22.25
C GLN A 428 38.11 -30.61 21.68
N PHE A 429 37.07 -30.22 22.46
CA PHE A 429 35.68 -30.16 22.02
C PHE A 429 35.50 -29.16 20.89
N CYS A 430 36.06 -27.97 21.05
CA CYS A 430 35.96 -26.90 20.03
C CYS A 430 36.58 -27.40 18.68
N TYR A 431 37.75 -28.04 18.72
CA TYR A 431 38.40 -28.59 17.53
C TYR A 431 37.54 -29.67 16.87
N GLU A 432 37.00 -30.61 17.63
CA GLU A 432 36.18 -31.71 17.11
C GLU A 432 34.90 -31.15 16.48
N VAL A 433 34.22 -30.22 17.11
CA VAL A 433 33.02 -29.52 16.55
C VAL A 433 33.36 -28.87 15.21
N LEU A 434 34.44 -28.07 15.15
CA LEU A 434 34.81 -27.32 13.94
C LEU A 434 35.23 -28.22 12.77
N MET A 435 35.88 -29.35 13.08
CA MET A 435 36.43 -30.25 12.07
C MET A 435 35.45 -31.35 11.66
N TYR A 436 34.35 -31.52 12.36
CA TYR A 436 33.35 -32.55 12.04
C TYR A 436 32.68 -32.29 10.69
N LYS A 437 32.73 -33.29 9.82
CA LYS A 437 32.04 -33.24 8.51
C LYS A 437 30.81 -34.14 8.56
N PRO A 438 29.60 -33.62 8.43
CA PRO A 438 28.39 -34.42 8.43
C PRO A 438 28.41 -35.43 7.24
N MET A 439 28.20 -36.71 7.53
CA MET A 439 28.28 -37.78 6.54
C MET A 439 26.98 -38.00 5.74
N SER A 440 25.89 -37.36 6.05
CA SER A 440 24.61 -37.59 5.38
C SER A 440 23.90 -36.27 5.00
N LYS A 441 22.96 -36.40 4.05
CA LYS A 441 22.08 -35.33 3.55
C LYS A 441 21.05 -34.85 4.60
N ALA A 442 21.26 -35.12 5.88
CA ALA A 442 20.24 -34.95 6.89
C ALA A 442 20.09 -33.48 7.31
N ASP A 443 18.86 -32.98 7.20
CA ASP A 443 18.39 -31.79 7.89
C ASP A 443 18.51 -31.90 9.42
N ASP A 444 18.84 -33.08 9.94
CA ASP A 444 18.88 -33.43 11.37
C ASP A 444 20.04 -32.77 12.14
N GLN A 445 21.02 -32.13 11.49
CA GLN A 445 22.21 -31.55 12.15
C GLN A 445 22.22 -30.02 12.15
N VAL A 446 21.05 -29.40 12.24
CA VAL A 446 20.93 -27.94 12.23
C VAL A 446 21.68 -27.30 13.41
N VAL A 447 21.55 -27.85 14.60
CA VAL A 447 22.20 -27.35 15.83
C VAL A 447 23.71 -27.38 15.69
N LEU A 448 24.27 -28.49 15.21
CA LEU A 448 25.71 -28.64 15.00
C LEU A 448 26.26 -27.61 14.00
N LYS A 449 25.60 -27.41 12.87
CA LYS A 449 25.99 -26.36 11.88
C LYS A 449 25.98 -24.97 12.49
N LYS A 450 24.96 -24.63 13.27
CA LYS A 450 24.86 -23.32 13.94
C LYS A 450 25.95 -23.17 15.02
N LEU A 451 26.28 -24.24 15.72
CA LEU A 451 27.37 -24.26 16.70
C LEU A 451 28.74 -24.08 16.03
N GLN A 452 28.99 -24.77 14.91
CA GLN A 452 30.21 -24.59 14.10
C GLN A 452 30.39 -23.15 13.66
N ASN A 453 29.32 -22.52 13.12
CA ASN A 453 29.35 -21.13 12.69
C ASN A 453 29.62 -20.18 13.85
N LEU A 454 28.97 -20.38 15.00
CA LEU A 454 29.18 -19.56 16.19
C LEU A 454 30.62 -19.68 16.70
N PHE A 455 31.17 -20.88 16.80
CA PHE A 455 32.54 -21.10 17.27
C PHE A 455 33.56 -20.50 16.32
N ALA A 456 33.38 -20.64 14.99
CA ALA A 456 34.23 -20.01 14.01
C ALA A 456 34.22 -18.46 14.15
N LEU A 457 33.03 -17.87 14.34
CA LEU A 457 32.91 -16.44 14.56
C LEU A 457 33.53 -15.96 15.89
N LEU A 458 33.36 -16.73 16.96
CA LEU A 458 33.95 -16.40 18.27
C LEU A 458 35.49 -16.45 18.23
N LEU A 459 36.06 -17.33 17.43
CA LEU A 459 37.52 -17.46 17.31
C LEU A 459 38.12 -16.42 16.35
N TYR A 460 37.48 -16.17 15.22
CA TYR A 460 38.10 -15.43 14.10
C TYR A 460 37.48 -14.06 13.83
N SER A 461 36.31 -13.76 14.40
CA SER A 461 35.69 -12.44 14.21
C SER A 461 36.47 -11.34 14.90
N LYS A 462 36.47 -10.15 14.32
CA LYS A 462 37.00 -8.91 14.93
C LYS A 462 35.99 -8.19 15.85
N ARG A 463 34.80 -8.77 16.03
CA ARG A 463 33.74 -8.16 16.86
C ARG A 463 34.05 -8.26 18.33
N ILE A 464 33.48 -7.33 19.12
CA ILE A 464 33.60 -7.38 20.58
C ILE A 464 32.66 -8.42 21.17
N SER A 465 31.44 -8.53 20.58
CA SER A 465 30.45 -9.52 20.97
C SER A 465 29.64 -10.03 19.78
N LEU A 466 29.05 -11.19 19.91
CA LEU A 466 28.16 -11.83 18.95
C LEU A 466 26.81 -12.13 19.62
N ALA A 467 25.73 -11.98 18.87
CA ALA A 467 24.40 -12.40 19.29
C ALA A 467 24.18 -13.88 18.91
N PRO A 468 24.07 -14.82 19.87
CA PRO A 468 23.91 -16.24 19.59
C PRO A 468 22.48 -16.62 19.24
N THR A 469 21.78 -15.81 18.44
CA THR A 469 20.36 -15.97 18.12
C THR A 469 20.08 -17.27 17.38
N GLU A 470 20.93 -17.64 16.40
CA GLU A 470 20.72 -18.82 15.57
C GLU A 470 20.84 -20.12 16.38
N ILE A 471 21.81 -20.18 17.27
CA ILE A 471 21.97 -21.34 18.14
C ILE A 471 20.84 -21.43 19.19
N LEU A 472 20.41 -20.29 19.73
CA LEU A 472 19.26 -20.23 20.63
C LEU A 472 17.99 -20.80 19.96
N LEU A 473 17.70 -20.37 18.75
CA LEU A 473 16.53 -20.85 18.00
C LEU A 473 16.62 -22.33 17.62
N ALA A 474 17.80 -22.80 17.24
CA ALA A 474 18.01 -24.17 16.80
C ALA A 474 18.02 -25.18 17.96
N SER A 475 18.54 -24.79 19.13
CA SER A 475 18.74 -25.71 20.27
C SER A 475 17.65 -25.64 21.35
N ARG A 476 16.72 -24.68 21.24
CA ARG A 476 15.71 -24.45 22.28
C ARG A 476 14.55 -25.45 22.19
N PRO A 477 14.34 -26.33 23.18
CA PRO A 477 13.18 -27.20 23.24
C PRO A 477 11.89 -26.40 23.52
N ALA A 478 10.74 -26.96 23.19
CA ALA A 478 9.44 -26.29 23.32
C ALA A 478 9.10 -25.84 24.75
N TYR A 479 9.64 -26.50 25.75
CA TYR A 479 9.42 -26.18 27.16
C TYR A 479 10.36 -25.10 27.72
N PHE A 480 11.41 -24.69 27.00
CA PHE A 480 12.22 -23.52 27.36
C PHE A 480 11.49 -22.25 26.93
N LEU A 481 10.97 -21.54 27.90
CA LEU A 481 10.18 -20.33 27.61
C LEU A 481 11.08 -19.15 27.23
N PRO A 482 10.72 -18.41 26.18
CA PRO A 482 11.44 -17.18 25.79
C PRO A 482 11.51 -16.19 26.96
N GLY A 483 12.69 -15.60 27.16
CA GLY A 483 12.90 -14.58 28.19
C GLY A 483 12.88 -15.10 29.61
N GLN A 484 12.86 -16.40 29.85
CA GLN A 484 13.03 -17.01 31.17
C GLN A 484 14.42 -17.61 31.32
N GLN A 485 14.95 -17.51 32.51
CA GLN A 485 16.19 -18.17 32.90
C GLN A 485 15.97 -19.70 32.94
N GLN A 486 16.90 -20.45 32.42
CA GLN A 486 16.84 -21.91 32.36
C GLN A 486 18.08 -22.51 33.09
N ASP A 487 18.06 -23.81 33.31
CA ASP A 487 19.19 -24.53 33.91
C ASP A 487 20.31 -24.70 32.88
N SER A 488 21.52 -24.30 33.24
CA SER A 488 22.71 -24.41 32.41
C SER A 488 23.17 -25.85 32.22
N SER A 489 22.96 -26.72 33.19
CA SER A 489 23.29 -28.15 33.10
C SER A 489 22.32 -28.86 32.14
N GLU A 490 21.04 -28.50 32.17
CA GLU A 490 20.07 -29.02 31.23
C GLU A 490 20.38 -28.56 29.82
N PHE A 491 20.75 -27.30 29.63
CA PHE A 491 21.17 -26.79 28.30
C PHE A 491 22.46 -27.48 27.82
N LEU A 492 23.43 -27.70 28.67
CA LEU A 492 24.65 -28.44 28.33
C LEU A 492 24.31 -29.87 27.86
N TRP A 493 23.44 -30.57 28.58
CA TRP A 493 23.00 -31.89 28.19
C TRP A 493 22.33 -31.89 26.81
N LEU A 494 21.44 -30.93 26.58
CA LEU A 494 20.77 -30.76 25.28
C LEU A 494 21.78 -30.56 24.13
N ILE A 495 22.75 -29.64 24.26
CA ILE A 495 23.77 -29.39 23.24
C ILE A 495 24.63 -30.60 22.98
N CYS A 496 24.92 -31.42 23.99
CA CYS A 496 25.71 -32.66 23.80
C CYS A 496 24.91 -33.83 23.16
N CYS A 497 23.58 -33.76 23.16
CA CYS A 497 22.72 -34.75 22.54
C CYS A 497 22.47 -34.49 21.03
N TYR A 498 22.78 -33.32 20.55
CA TYR A 498 22.69 -32.96 19.12
C TYR A 498 23.99 -33.21 18.37
#